data_88d1171d56ed5d7a82fa2825dbb779a8
#
_entry.id   88d1171d56ed5d7a82fa2825dbb779a8
#
_cell.length_a   1.000
_cell.length_b   1.000
_cell.length_c   1.000
_cell.angle_alpha   90.00
_cell.angle_beta   90.00
_cell.angle_gamma   90.00
#
_symmetry.space_group_name_H-M   'P 1'
#
loop_
_entity.id
_entity.type
_entity.pdbx_description
1 polymer ?
#
loop_
_entity_poly.entity_id
_entity_poly.type
_entity_poly.pdbx_seq_one_letter_code
_entity_poly.pdbx_strand_id
1 'polypeptide(L)'
;MTMRRSPQSQAGFTLIEVLVALALMALVSLMAWRGLASVSGARDLIAAQAEDTDAIVRTLGQMARDVELSYTGPAFDSPGLDAVAFTTGLRLLPRAAGGQTLEILRPDPDGNGLWQRIQWQVRGDGLWRVSGPSAPRSPLPAASDGVLLLPGVRSLALRAWVPGVGWADANASFGAAPSGLEIAFERGVPGDLRRYTRILELP
;
A
#
# COMPACT_ATOMS: atom_id res chain seq x y z
N MET A 1 -16.10 39.16 -83.46
CA MET A 1 -17.01 38.88 -82.31
C MET A 1 -16.11 38.81 -81.10
N THR A 2 -15.88 39.93 -80.40
CA THR A 2 -14.92 40.09 -79.29
C THR A 2 -15.70 39.99 -77.97
N MET A 3 -15.49 38.88 -77.23
CA MET A 3 -16.02 38.71 -75.88
C MET A 3 -15.30 39.65 -74.90
N ARG A 4 -16.01 40.63 -74.37
CA ARG A 4 -15.56 41.41 -73.19
C ARG A 4 -15.58 40.52 -71.93
N ARG A 5 -14.46 40.26 -71.35
CA ARG A 5 -14.36 39.69 -69.98
C ARG A 5 -14.69 40.84 -69.00
N SER A 6 -15.75 40.67 -68.21
CA SER A 6 -16.07 41.57 -67.10
C SER A 6 -14.93 41.43 -66.02
N PRO A 7 -14.47 42.60 -65.49
CA PRO A 7 -13.53 42.53 -64.35
C PRO A 7 -14.25 42.00 -63.13
N GLN A 8 -13.71 40.91 -62.60
CA GLN A 8 -14.10 40.40 -61.27
C GLN A 8 -13.65 41.44 -60.24
N SER A 9 -14.62 42.02 -59.52
CA SER A 9 -14.33 42.91 -58.40
C SER A 9 -13.59 42.08 -57.30
N GLN A 10 -12.33 42.37 -57.06
CA GLN A 10 -11.60 41.90 -55.88
C GLN A 10 -12.19 42.63 -54.66
N ALA A 11 -13.06 41.96 -53.91
CA ALA A 11 -13.49 42.41 -52.60
C ALA A 11 -12.33 42.15 -51.60
N GLY A 12 -11.66 43.19 -51.16
CA GLY A 12 -10.66 43.13 -50.08
C GLY A 12 -11.34 42.89 -48.74
N PHE A 13 -10.67 42.18 -47.84
CA PHE A 13 -11.14 41.98 -46.45
C PHE A 13 -11.24 43.31 -45.72
N THR A 14 -12.31 43.49 -44.96
CA THR A 14 -12.49 44.67 -44.11
C THR A 14 -11.65 44.49 -42.82
N LEU A 15 -11.16 45.61 -42.25
CA LEU A 15 -10.42 45.61 -40.99
C LEU A 15 -11.22 44.97 -39.85
N ILE A 16 -12.53 45.16 -39.82
CA ILE A 16 -13.43 44.62 -38.79
C ILE A 16 -13.54 43.09 -38.91
N GLU A 17 -13.53 42.55 -40.11
CA GLU A 17 -13.59 41.10 -40.36
C GLU A 17 -12.34 40.40 -39.84
N VAL A 18 -11.18 41.01 -40.03
CA VAL A 18 -9.89 40.49 -39.47
C VAL A 18 -9.88 40.57 -37.95
N LEU A 19 -10.38 41.68 -37.37
CA LEU A 19 -10.49 41.83 -35.92
C LEU A 19 -11.43 40.78 -35.29
N VAL A 20 -12.59 40.53 -35.89
CA VAL A 20 -13.56 39.54 -35.43
C VAL A 20 -12.96 38.13 -35.57
N ALA A 21 -12.28 37.79 -36.66
CA ALA A 21 -11.61 36.52 -36.85
C ALA A 21 -10.52 36.26 -35.79
N LEU A 22 -9.69 37.26 -35.48
CA LEU A 22 -8.69 37.18 -34.42
C LEU A 22 -9.30 37.01 -33.04
N ALA A 23 -10.39 37.71 -32.73
CA ALA A 23 -11.12 37.60 -31.48
C ALA A 23 -11.70 36.17 -31.30
N LEU A 24 -12.29 35.61 -32.35
CA LEU A 24 -12.83 34.24 -32.35
C LEU A 24 -11.70 33.21 -32.20
N MET A 25 -10.58 33.38 -32.90
CA MET A 25 -9.42 32.54 -32.75
C MET A 25 -8.86 32.54 -31.30
N ALA A 26 -8.76 33.73 -30.71
CA ALA A 26 -8.31 33.87 -29.33
C ALA A 26 -9.28 33.17 -28.35
N LEU A 27 -10.58 33.29 -28.56
CA LEU A 27 -11.60 32.62 -27.74
C LEU A 27 -11.49 31.07 -27.84
N VAL A 28 -11.39 30.55 -29.07
CA VAL A 28 -11.24 29.10 -29.31
C VAL A 28 -9.95 28.57 -28.69
N SER A 29 -8.85 29.31 -28.84
CA SER A 29 -7.54 28.94 -28.25
C SER A 29 -7.62 28.91 -26.72
N LEU A 30 -8.30 29.87 -26.10
CA LEU A 30 -8.51 29.92 -24.66
C LEU A 30 -9.35 28.72 -24.15
N MET A 31 -10.41 28.37 -24.87
CA MET A 31 -11.25 27.22 -24.56
C MET A 31 -10.48 25.91 -24.70
N ALA A 32 -9.70 25.74 -25.77
CA ALA A 32 -8.84 24.58 -25.98
C ALA A 32 -7.80 24.43 -24.87
N TRP A 33 -7.15 25.52 -24.47
CA TRP A 33 -6.19 25.52 -23.36
C TRP A 33 -6.83 25.11 -22.03
N ARG A 34 -8.02 25.68 -21.70
CA ARG A 34 -8.75 25.29 -20.49
C ARG A 34 -9.16 23.82 -20.49
N GLY A 35 -9.62 23.30 -21.63
CA GLY A 35 -9.95 21.89 -21.80
C GLY A 35 -8.74 20.98 -21.56
N LEU A 36 -7.59 21.32 -22.13
CA LEU A 36 -6.35 20.56 -21.95
C LEU A 36 -5.86 20.60 -20.49
N ALA A 37 -5.90 21.75 -19.84
CA ALA A 37 -5.53 21.91 -18.45
C ALA A 37 -6.40 21.05 -17.51
N SER A 38 -7.72 21.00 -17.77
CA SER A 38 -8.65 20.14 -17.01
C SER A 38 -8.34 18.65 -17.16
N VAL A 39 -8.03 18.20 -18.38
CA VAL A 39 -7.65 16.80 -18.65
C VAL A 39 -6.32 16.44 -17.97
N SER A 40 -5.32 17.33 -18.01
CA SER A 40 -4.06 17.12 -17.31
C SER A 40 -4.29 16.95 -15.80
N GLY A 41 -5.03 17.85 -15.16
CA GLY A 41 -5.32 17.75 -13.73
C GLY A 41 -6.07 16.47 -13.35
N ALA A 42 -7.00 16.02 -14.18
CA ALA A 42 -7.70 14.75 -13.95
C ALA A 42 -6.75 13.54 -14.06
N ARG A 43 -5.80 13.55 -15.01
CA ARG A 43 -4.79 12.50 -15.14
C ARG A 43 -3.88 12.42 -13.92
N ASP A 44 -3.43 13.55 -13.40
CA ASP A 44 -2.53 13.61 -12.23
C ASP A 44 -3.23 13.04 -10.99
N LEU A 45 -4.52 13.34 -10.79
CA LEU A 45 -5.31 12.77 -9.70
C LEU A 45 -5.46 11.25 -9.82
N ILE A 46 -5.76 10.75 -11.02
CA ILE A 46 -5.88 9.31 -11.27
C ILE A 46 -4.54 8.61 -11.06
N ALA A 47 -3.44 9.18 -11.52
CA ALA A 47 -2.10 8.64 -11.33
C ALA A 47 -1.73 8.55 -9.85
N ALA A 48 -1.97 9.61 -9.07
CA ALA A 48 -1.73 9.63 -7.64
C ALA A 48 -2.57 8.57 -6.88
N GLN A 49 -3.83 8.40 -7.27
CA GLN A 49 -4.70 7.38 -6.67
C GLN A 49 -4.28 5.95 -7.04
N ALA A 50 -3.83 5.74 -8.27
CA ALA A 50 -3.30 4.45 -8.70
C ALA A 50 -2.02 4.10 -7.94
N GLU A 51 -1.08 5.03 -7.81
CA GLU A 51 0.16 4.84 -7.04
C GLU A 51 -0.11 4.52 -5.57
N ASP A 52 -1.08 5.20 -4.96
CA ASP A 52 -1.51 4.94 -3.58
C ASP A 52 -2.08 3.52 -3.42
N THR A 53 -2.94 3.10 -4.33
CA THR A 53 -3.52 1.75 -4.36
C THR A 53 -2.42 0.69 -4.54
N ASP A 54 -1.49 0.92 -5.44
CA ASP A 54 -0.35 0.03 -5.68
C ASP A 54 0.55 -0.10 -4.45
N ALA A 55 0.77 0.98 -3.71
CA ALA A 55 1.53 0.95 -2.46
C ALA A 55 0.84 0.05 -1.41
N ILE A 56 -0.48 0.12 -1.28
CA ILE A 56 -1.28 -0.75 -0.40
C ILE A 56 -1.14 -2.22 -0.82
N VAL A 57 -1.33 -2.51 -2.11
CA VAL A 57 -1.26 -3.88 -2.65
C VAL A 57 0.15 -4.47 -2.47
N ARG A 58 1.20 -3.70 -2.76
CA ARG A 58 2.59 -4.12 -2.54
C ARG A 58 2.87 -4.41 -1.07
N THR A 59 2.39 -3.57 -0.16
CA THR A 59 2.58 -3.75 1.28
C THR A 59 1.89 -5.00 1.79
N LEU A 60 0.62 -5.21 1.46
CA LEU A 60 -0.12 -6.43 1.80
C LEU A 60 0.51 -7.68 1.16
N GLY A 61 0.99 -7.57 -0.08
CA GLY A 61 1.71 -8.64 -0.76
C GLY A 61 3.05 -8.98 -0.06
N GLN A 62 3.76 -7.99 0.45
CA GLN A 62 4.99 -8.22 1.20
C GLN A 62 4.71 -8.87 2.56
N MET A 63 3.66 -8.43 3.27
CA MET A 63 3.24 -9.08 4.53
C MET A 63 2.86 -10.55 4.29
N ALA A 64 2.09 -10.82 3.22
CA ALA A 64 1.72 -12.18 2.86
C ALA A 64 2.94 -13.07 2.62
N ARG A 65 3.91 -12.60 1.82
CA ARG A 65 5.15 -13.35 1.58
C ARG A 65 5.97 -13.60 2.85
N ASP A 66 6.04 -12.61 3.74
CA ASP A 66 6.74 -12.81 5.02
C ASP A 66 6.05 -13.90 5.87
N VAL A 67 4.70 -13.93 5.88
CA VAL A 67 3.91 -14.97 6.58
C VAL A 67 4.08 -16.34 5.93
N GLU A 68 3.97 -16.45 4.61
CA GLU A 68 4.13 -17.68 3.85
C GLU A 68 5.51 -18.31 4.04
N LEU A 69 6.54 -17.48 4.22
CA LEU A 69 7.91 -17.91 4.47
C LEU A 69 8.22 -18.09 5.96
N SER A 70 7.22 -17.99 6.84
CA SER A 70 7.45 -18.15 8.28
C SER A 70 7.91 -19.57 8.61
N TYR A 71 8.73 -19.67 9.64
CA TYR A 71 9.24 -20.95 10.14
C TYR A 71 8.13 -21.82 10.74
N THR A 72 8.06 -23.07 10.33
CA THR A 72 7.03 -24.03 10.76
C THR A 72 7.59 -25.24 11.52
N GLY A 73 8.92 -25.30 11.72
CA GLY A 73 9.60 -26.40 12.41
C GLY A 73 9.42 -26.38 13.93
N PRO A 74 10.20 -27.20 14.68
CA PRO A 74 10.20 -27.23 16.16
C PRO A 74 10.49 -25.84 16.73
N ALA A 75 10.14 -25.62 18.01
CA ALA A 75 10.31 -24.33 18.66
C ALA A 75 11.72 -23.77 18.46
N PHE A 76 11.82 -22.72 17.66
CA PHE A 76 13.07 -22.09 17.27
C PHE A 76 13.51 -21.02 18.29
N ASP A 77 12.54 -20.39 18.91
CA ASP A 77 12.72 -19.34 19.92
C ASP A 77 11.53 -19.39 20.89
N SER A 78 11.77 -19.34 22.18
CA SER A 78 10.68 -19.35 23.14
C SER A 78 9.90 -18.04 23.05
N PRO A 79 8.57 -18.08 22.90
CA PRO A 79 7.77 -16.88 22.97
C PRO A 79 7.94 -16.24 24.36
N GLY A 80 8.05 -14.91 24.42
CA GLY A 80 7.92 -14.20 25.69
C GLY A 80 6.57 -14.52 26.35
N LEU A 81 6.47 -14.35 27.65
CA LEU A 81 5.25 -14.67 28.43
C LEU A 81 3.98 -13.99 27.92
N ASP A 82 4.13 -12.86 27.20
CA ASP A 82 3.01 -12.04 26.70
C ASP A 82 2.77 -12.20 25.18
N ALA A 83 3.48 -13.13 24.51
CA ALA A 83 3.31 -13.31 23.07
C ALA A 83 2.19 -14.30 22.74
N VAL A 84 1.33 -13.95 21.78
CA VAL A 84 0.33 -14.85 21.20
C VAL A 84 0.96 -15.53 19.97
N ALA A 85 1.16 -16.83 20.01
CA ALA A 85 1.74 -17.60 18.91
C ALA A 85 0.63 -18.09 17.96
N PHE A 86 0.78 -17.86 16.67
CA PHE A 86 -0.04 -18.44 15.60
C PHE A 86 0.60 -19.75 15.09
N THR A 87 1.89 -19.70 14.82
CA THR A 87 2.76 -20.84 14.49
C THR A 87 4.08 -20.67 15.21
N THR A 88 5.00 -21.61 15.06
CA THR A 88 6.33 -21.53 15.68
C THR A 88 7.11 -20.27 15.27
N GLY A 89 6.99 -19.86 14.02
CA GLY A 89 7.69 -18.70 13.47
C GLY A 89 6.83 -17.44 13.33
N LEU A 90 5.57 -17.45 13.78
CA LEU A 90 4.64 -16.34 13.63
C LEU A 90 3.95 -16.03 14.95
N ARG A 91 4.20 -14.84 15.49
CA ARG A 91 3.65 -14.45 16.78
C ARG A 91 3.32 -12.97 16.87
N LEU A 92 2.41 -12.66 17.76
CA LEU A 92 1.99 -11.33 18.08
C LEU A 92 2.60 -10.90 19.40
N LEU A 93 3.30 -9.78 19.37
CA LEU A 93 3.87 -9.16 20.55
C LEU A 93 3.03 -7.96 20.97
N PRO A 94 2.62 -7.87 22.24
CA PRO A 94 1.99 -6.66 22.75
C PRO A 94 3.00 -5.52 22.78
N ARG A 95 2.53 -4.31 22.58
CA ARG A 95 3.34 -3.10 22.62
C ARG A 95 2.86 -2.16 23.73
N ALA A 96 3.80 -1.50 24.40
CA ALA A 96 3.54 -0.64 25.58
C ALA A 96 2.55 0.51 25.33
N ALA A 97 2.28 0.89 24.08
CA ALA A 97 1.32 1.94 23.70
C ALA A 97 -0.05 1.37 23.21
N GLY A 98 -0.40 0.12 23.56
CA GLY A 98 -1.65 -0.52 23.12
C GLY A 98 -1.63 -0.97 21.64
N GLY A 99 -0.51 -0.85 20.96
CA GLY A 99 -0.33 -1.38 19.60
C GLY A 99 0.08 -2.85 19.60
N GLN A 100 0.06 -3.46 18.44
CA GLN A 100 0.50 -4.84 18.21
C GLN A 100 1.68 -4.84 17.27
N THR A 101 2.58 -5.82 17.43
CA THR A 101 3.68 -6.07 16.54
C THR A 101 3.58 -7.51 16.05
N LEU A 102 3.44 -7.69 14.74
CA LEU A 102 3.51 -9.01 14.13
C LEU A 102 5.00 -9.36 13.95
N GLU A 103 5.46 -10.37 14.64
CA GLU A 103 6.82 -10.90 14.53
C GLU A 103 6.82 -12.18 13.73
N ILE A 104 7.75 -12.25 12.79
CA ILE A 104 7.90 -13.35 11.86
C ILE A 104 9.36 -13.80 11.85
N LEU A 105 9.59 -15.09 12.09
CA LEU A 105 10.88 -15.73 11.90
C LEU A 105 10.86 -16.41 10.54
N ARG A 106 11.78 -16.06 9.66
CA ARG A 106 11.83 -16.58 8.29
C ARG A 106 13.27 -16.84 7.84
N PRO A 107 13.47 -17.66 6.78
CA PRO A 107 14.79 -17.78 6.15
C PRO A 107 15.30 -16.44 5.65
N ASP A 108 16.61 -16.26 5.70
CA ASP A 108 17.29 -15.15 5.06
C ASP A 108 17.06 -15.19 3.54
N PRO A 109 16.71 -14.07 2.91
CA PRO A 109 16.50 -14.00 1.46
C PRO A 109 17.74 -14.41 0.64
N ASP A 110 18.94 -14.26 1.17
CA ASP A 110 20.20 -14.63 0.48
C ASP A 110 20.47 -16.15 0.45
N GLY A 111 19.60 -16.98 1.05
CA GLY A 111 19.65 -18.43 0.93
C GLY A 111 20.83 -19.13 1.64
N ASN A 112 21.47 -18.45 2.58
CA ASN A 112 22.68 -18.92 3.28
C ASN A 112 22.40 -19.90 4.44
N GLY A 113 21.18 -20.43 4.57
CA GLY A 113 20.77 -21.24 5.71
C GLY A 113 20.65 -20.46 7.03
N LEU A 114 20.66 -19.14 6.95
CA LEU A 114 20.47 -18.25 8.08
C LEU A 114 18.99 -17.93 8.25
N TRP A 115 18.65 -17.45 9.44
CA TRP A 115 17.30 -17.04 9.82
C TRP A 115 17.31 -15.58 10.18
N GLN A 116 16.18 -14.90 9.90
CA GLN A 116 16.00 -13.48 10.15
C GLN A 116 14.69 -13.24 10.90
N ARG A 117 14.72 -12.26 11.82
CA ARG A 117 13.56 -11.76 12.52
C ARG A 117 12.99 -10.57 11.78
N ILE A 118 11.74 -10.64 11.42
CA ILE A 118 10.98 -9.54 10.80
C ILE A 118 9.90 -9.08 11.77
N GLN A 119 9.69 -7.79 11.87
CA GLN A 119 8.61 -7.22 12.66
C GLN A 119 7.82 -6.22 11.83
N TRP A 120 6.50 -6.37 11.84
CA TRP A 120 5.56 -5.42 11.28
C TRP A 120 4.88 -4.67 12.40
N GLN A 121 4.96 -3.35 12.39
CA GLN A 121 4.46 -2.50 13.46
C GLN A 121 4.06 -1.12 12.96
N VAL A 122 3.05 -0.55 13.60
CA VAL A 122 2.67 0.85 13.38
C VAL A 122 3.53 1.73 14.29
N ARG A 123 4.26 2.68 13.73
CA ARG A 123 5.06 3.69 14.44
C ARG A 123 4.71 5.07 13.92
N GLY A 124 4.39 6.01 14.83
CA GLY A 124 3.96 7.34 14.43
C GLY A 124 2.70 7.28 13.58
N ASP A 125 2.82 7.63 12.31
CA ASP A 125 1.73 7.68 11.34
C ASP A 125 1.92 6.68 10.17
N GLY A 126 2.64 5.58 10.37
CA GLY A 126 2.92 4.65 9.29
C GLY A 126 3.15 3.22 9.71
N LEU A 127 3.06 2.32 8.73
CA LEU A 127 3.36 0.90 8.85
C LEU A 127 4.81 0.65 8.46
N TRP A 128 5.56 0.12 9.40
CA TRP A 128 6.98 -0.17 9.29
C TRP A 128 7.24 -1.66 9.24
N ARG A 129 8.15 -2.04 8.37
CA ARG A 129 8.76 -3.36 8.36
C ARG A 129 10.19 -3.22 8.91
N VAL A 130 10.46 -3.93 10.00
CA VAL A 130 11.75 -3.88 10.70
C VAL A 130 12.39 -5.24 10.61
N SER A 131 13.64 -5.30 10.20
CA SER A 131 14.42 -6.53 10.10
C SER A 131 15.58 -6.54 11.09
N GLY A 132 15.91 -7.72 11.58
CA GLY A 132 17.13 -7.96 12.36
C GLY A 132 18.24 -8.53 11.49
N PRO A 133 19.48 -8.52 11.97
CA PRO A 133 20.58 -9.28 11.35
C PRO A 133 20.25 -10.75 11.27
N SER A 134 20.70 -11.41 10.20
CA SER A 134 20.55 -12.85 10.02
C SER A 134 21.51 -13.63 10.91
N ALA A 135 21.06 -14.77 11.47
CA ALA A 135 21.85 -15.63 12.32
C ALA A 135 21.53 -17.12 12.08
N PRO A 136 22.50 -18.02 12.31
CA PRO A 136 22.30 -19.45 12.08
C PRO A 136 21.51 -20.15 13.19
N ARG A 137 21.36 -19.53 14.34
CA ARG A 137 20.75 -20.14 15.54
C ARG A 137 19.98 -19.12 16.37
N SER A 138 19.00 -19.60 17.14
CA SER A 138 18.30 -18.84 18.18
C SER A 138 19.20 -18.64 19.42
N PRO A 139 19.02 -17.52 20.18
CA PRO A 139 18.06 -16.44 19.91
C PRO A 139 18.51 -15.55 18.75
N LEU A 140 17.58 -15.21 17.86
CA LEU A 140 17.87 -14.29 16.76
C LEU A 140 18.07 -12.86 17.26
N PRO A 141 18.97 -12.10 16.65
CA PRO A 141 19.18 -10.69 16.98
C PRO A 141 17.87 -9.89 16.90
N ALA A 142 17.80 -8.84 17.70
CA ALA A 142 16.64 -7.93 17.67
C ALA A 142 16.49 -7.25 16.31
N ALA A 143 15.26 -6.99 15.92
CA ALA A 143 14.97 -6.22 14.73
C ALA A 143 15.32 -4.73 14.98
N SER A 144 16.18 -4.16 14.15
CA SER A 144 16.72 -2.79 14.28
C SER A 144 16.52 -1.95 13.03
N ASP A 145 16.65 -2.55 11.83
CA ASP A 145 16.60 -1.83 10.56
C ASP A 145 15.18 -1.75 10.04
N GLY A 146 14.59 -0.56 10.15
CA GLY A 146 13.21 -0.30 9.79
C GLY A 146 13.04 0.50 8.51
N VAL A 147 12.13 0.06 7.66
CA VAL A 147 11.69 0.78 6.46
C VAL A 147 10.22 1.11 6.60
N LEU A 148 9.85 2.39 6.38
CA LEU A 148 8.47 2.82 6.26
C LEU A 148 7.93 2.33 4.90
N LEU A 149 6.96 1.44 4.92
CA LEU A 149 6.37 0.88 3.70
C LEU A 149 5.06 1.56 3.30
N LEU A 150 4.27 1.97 4.29
CA LEU A 150 2.99 2.61 4.01
C LEU A 150 2.72 3.74 5.01
N PRO A 151 2.78 5.00 4.57
CA PRO A 151 2.43 6.14 5.43
C PRO A 151 0.91 6.22 5.67
N GLY A 152 0.52 6.92 6.72
CA GLY A 152 -0.88 7.18 7.07
C GLY A 152 -1.60 6.00 7.75
N VAL A 153 -0.91 4.90 8.05
CA VAL A 153 -1.49 3.76 8.80
C VAL A 153 -1.55 4.12 10.28
N ARG A 154 -2.72 3.93 10.88
CA ARG A 154 -3.02 4.28 12.28
C ARG A 154 -3.10 3.07 13.18
N SER A 155 -3.59 1.94 12.67
CA SER A 155 -3.76 0.71 13.44
C SER A 155 -3.39 -0.51 12.61
N LEU A 156 -2.94 -1.56 13.29
CA LEU A 156 -2.74 -2.91 12.76
C LEU A 156 -3.52 -3.86 13.67
N ALA A 157 -4.41 -4.64 13.09
CA ALA A 157 -5.20 -5.64 13.78
C ALA A 157 -5.01 -7.00 13.13
N LEU A 158 -4.97 -8.04 13.96
CA LEU A 158 -4.81 -9.42 13.52
C LEU A 158 -5.89 -10.29 14.16
N ARG A 159 -6.44 -11.22 13.36
CA ARG A 159 -7.39 -12.24 13.83
C ARG A 159 -6.94 -13.59 13.28
N ALA A 160 -7.15 -14.62 14.08
CA ALA A 160 -6.84 -15.99 13.71
C ALA A 160 -8.12 -16.76 13.39
N TRP A 161 -8.10 -17.59 12.36
CA TRP A 161 -9.14 -18.60 12.14
C TRP A 161 -8.75 -19.86 12.90
N VAL A 162 -9.55 -20.18 13.91
CA VAL A 162 -9.35 -21.38 14.75
C VAL A 162 -10.40 -22.42 14.35
N PRO A 163 -9.99 -23.62 13.90
CA PRO A 163 -10.93 -24.68 13.53
C PRO A 163 -11.90 -25.01 14.68
N GLY A 164 -13.20 -25.05 14.35
CA GLY A 164 -14.27 -25.29 15.31
C GLY A 164 -14.73 -24.09 16.15
N VAL A 165 -14.00 -22.97 16.11
CA VAL A 165 -14.32 -21.73 16.82
C VAL A 165 -14.67 -20.58 15.87
N GLY A 166 -13.94 -20.47 14.74
CA GLY A 166 -14.07 -19.38 13.78
C GLY A 166 -13.01 -18.29 13.99
N TRP A 167 -13.33 -17.05 13.58
CA TRP A 167 -12.43 -15.91 13.73
C TRP A 167 -12.33 -15.46 15.18
N ALA A 168 -11.13 -15.54 15.75
CA ALA A 168 -10.81 -15.10 17.10
C ALA A 168 -9.79 -13.94 17.05
N ASP A 169 -9.96 -12.96 17.95
CA ASP A 169 -8.99 -11.88 18.08
C ASP A 169 -7.66 -12.40 18.64
N ALA A 170 -6.57 -11.87 18.13
CA ALA A 170 -5.22 -12.29 18.53
C ALA A 170 -4.77 -11.60 19.83
N ASN A 171 -5.54 -11.79 20.89
CA ASN A 171 -5.30 -11.24 22.23
C ASN A 171 -5.17 -12.30 23.33
N ALA A 172 -5.34 -13.57 22.97
CA ALA A 172 -5.26 -14.71 23.91
C ALA A 172 -4.63 -15.93 23.23
N SER A 173 -4.23 -16.91 24.02
CA SER A 173 -3.77 -18.21 23.50
C SER A 173 -4.91 -18.96 22.83
N PHE A 174 -4.66 -19.61 21.73
CA PHE A 174 -5.63 -20.40 21.00
C PHE A 174 -5.69 -21.82 21.54
N GLY A 175 -6.91 -22.38 21.70
CA GLY A 175 -7.10 -23.75 22.15
C GLY A 175 -6.71 -24.82 21.11
N ALA A 176 -6.59 -24.42 19.83
CA ALA A 176 -6.13 -25.23 18.71
C ALA A 176 -5.24 -24.38 17.81
N ALA A 177 -4.42 -25.03 17.00
CA ALA A 177 -3.55 -24.34 16.04
C ALA A 177 -4.42 -23.57 15.01
N PRO A 178 -4.20 -22.27 14.83
CA PRO A 178 -4.90 -21.50 13.81
C PRO A 178 -4.51 -22.00 12.41
N SER A 179 -5.47 -22.01 11.49
CA SER A 179 -5.26 -22.36 10.09
C SER A 179 -5.40 -21.15 9.13
N GLY A 180 -5.76 -19.98 9.65
CA GLY A 180 -5.87 -18.78 8.87
C GLY A 180 -5.51 -17.53 9.68
N LEU A 181 -5.05 -16.51 8.99
CA LEU A 181 -4.69 -15.21 9.54
C LEU A 181 -5.39 -14.10 8.75
N GLU A 182 -6.15 -13.27 9.43
CA GLU A 182 -6.62 -11.99 8.90
C GLU A 182 -5.67 -10.90 9.36
N ILE A 183 -5.11 -10.18 8.41
CA ILE A 183 -4.33 -8.97 8.64
C ILE A 183 -5.17 -7.79 8.19
N ALA A 184 -5.43 -6.86 9.08
CA ALA A 184 -6.15 -5.64 8.76
C ALA A 184 -5.40 -4.42 9.27
N PHE A 185 -5.39 -3.34 8.51
CA PHE A 185 -4.91 -2.05 8.96
C PHE A 185 -5.87 -0.93 8.54
N GLU A 186 -5.90 0.11 9.34
CA GLU A 186 -6.66 1.32 9.09
C GLU A 186 -5.73 2.43 8.65
N ARG A 187 -6.07 3.11 7.56
CA ARG A 187 -5.28 4.17 6.97
C ARG A 187 -6.16 5.35 6.59
N GLY A 188 -5.63 6.55 6.77
CA GLY A 188 -6.33 7.80 6.46
C GLY A 188 -6.13 8.87 7.52
N VAL A 189 -6.96 9.89 7.45
CA VAL A 189 -7.03 10.96 8.44
C VAL A 189 -8.14 10.69 9.47
N PRO A 190 -8.04 11.22 10.69
CA PRO A 190 -9.11 11.10 11.66
C PRO A 190 -10.46 11.58 11.08
N GLY A 191 -11.47 10.69 11.11
CA GLY A 191 -12.79 10.93 10.53
C GLY A 191 -12.99 10.35 9.12
N ASP A 192 -11.92 9.96 8.40
CA ASP A 192 -11.99 9.24 7.12
C ASP A 192 -10.91 8.13 7.09
N LEU A 193 -11.09 7.15 7.97
CA LEU A 193 -10.26 5.96 8.03
C LEU A 193 -10.84 4.86 7.16
N ARG A 194 -10.00 4.28 6.31
CA ARG A 194 -10.35 3.12 5.48
C ARG A 194 -9.63 1.89 6.00
N ARG A 195 -10.38 0.80 6.14
CA ARG A 195 -9.85 -0.50 6.54
C ARG A 195 -9.51 -1.32 5.32
N TYR A 196 -8.28 -1.84 5.30
CA TYR A 196 -7.76 -2.76 4.29
C TYR A 196 -7.48 -4.08 4.96
N THR A 197 -7.94 -5.17 4.35
CA THR A 197 -7.88 -6.50 4.96
C THR A 197 -7.31 -7.50 3.95
N ARG A 198 -6.48 -8.40 4.44
CA ARG A 198 -6.01 -9.58 3.71
C ARG A 198 -6.15 -10.82 4.58
N ILE A 199 -6.68 -11.88 3.99
CA ILE A 199 -6.79 -13.19 4.63
C ILE A 199 -5.74 -14.09 4.00
N LEU A 200 -5.02 -14.82 4.86
CA LEU A 200 -3.96 -15.75 4.50
C LEU A 200 -4.25 -17.09 5.14
N GLU A 201 -3.94 -18.16 4.44
CA GLU A 201 -3.86 -19.50 5.00
C GLU A 201 -2.53 -19.62 5.75
N LEU A 202 -2.55 -20.24 6.92
CA LEU A 202 -1.34 -20.52 7.70
C LEU A 202 -0.82 -21.91 7.33
N PRO A 203 0.51 -22.06 7.17
CA PRO A 203 1.15 -23.32 6.84
C PRO A 203 1.08 -24.37 7.96
#